data_97898937b2558cfa9ec2edb4e19a99a9
#
_entry.id   97898937b2558cfa9ec2edb4e19a99a9
#
_cell.length_a   1.000
_cell.length_b   1.000
_cell.length_c   1.000
_cell.angle_alpha   90.00
_cell.angle_beta   90.00
_cell.angle_gamma   90.00
#
_symmetry.space_group_name_H-M   'P 1'
#
loop_
_entity.id
_entity.type
_entity.pdbx_description
1 polymer ?
#
loop_
_entity_poly.entity_id
_entity_poly.type
_entity_poly.pdbx_seq_one_letter_code
_entity_poly.pdbx_strand_id
1 'polypeptide(L)'
;MRLRNLLMAVVVDTLANDPRRKSADGEAPRPRHPEKAHRPDQPILRKPDWIRVKAPGSPLYAETRAIVKEHKLVTVCEEAGCPNIGECWEKKHATFMIMGDTCTRACAFCNVRTGLPEALDASEPEHVADAVAKLGLSHVVITSVDRDDLADGGAKHFARTIEEIRRLSPKTTIEILTPDFLRKEGALEIVVAARPDVFNHNLETVPSNYLRVRPGARYFHSIRLLQRVKELDPTIFTKSGIRVGLGERREEVLQLMDDLRSADVDFLTIGQYLQPTRKHHPVVSFVTPEEFKSYETVAMTKGFLLVSATPLTRSSHHAGEDFARLKAARLSKTSRPVSR
;
A
#
# COMPACT_ATOMS: atom_id res chain seq x y z
N MET A 1 -16.72 -32.43 4.92
CA MET A 1 -16.16 -31.20 5.51
C MET A 1 -14.64 -31.03 5.31
N ARG A 2 -13.89 -32.06 4.87
CA ARG A 2 -12.41 -31.98 4.66
C ARG A 2 -11.96 -31.52 3.27
N LEU A 3 -12.78 -31.63 2.23
CA LEU A 3 -12.39 -31.25 0.84
C LEU A 3 -12.41 -29.73 0.57
N ARG A 4 -13.24 -28.95 1.26
CA ARG A 4 -13.33 -27.49 1.07
C ARG A 4 -12.09 -26.71 1.58
N ASN A 5 -11.40 -27.25 2.59
CA ASN A 5 -10.21 -26.59 3.16
C ASN A 5 -8.93 -26.83 2.33
N LEU A 6 -8.90 -27.88 1.53
CA LEU A 6 -7.74 -28.16 0.64
C LEU A 6 -7.74 -27.25 -0.59
N LEU A 7 -8.90 -26.89 -1.12
CA LEU A 7 -9.02 -25.99 -2.28
C LEU A 7 -8.61 -24.55 -1.98
N MET A 8 -8.80 -24.07 -0.74
CA MET A 8 -8.44 -22.70 -0.35
C MET A 8 -6.92 -22.48 -0.20
N ALA A 9 -6.17 -23.49 0.24
CA ALA A 9 -4.71 -23.42 0.34
C ALA A 9 -4.05 -23.45 -1.05
N VAL A 10 -4.65 -24.17 -2.01
CA VAL A 10 -4.14 -24.34 -3.37
C VAL A 10 -4.35 -23.06 -4.22
N VAL A 11 -5.43 -22.28 -3.98
CA VAL A 11 -5.73 -21.08 -4.80
C VAL A 11 -4.76 -19.91 -4.52
N VAL A 12 -4.28 -19.77 -3.28
CA VAL A 12 -3.31 -18.70 -2.94
C VAL A 12 -1.92 -19.03 -3.48
N ASP A 13 -1.54 -20.31 -3.52
CA ASP A 13 -0.23 -20.76 -4.03
C ASP A 13 -0.18 -20.73 -5.57
N THR A 14 -1.30 -20.97 -6.25
CA THR A 14 -1.36 -20.97 -7.72
C THR A 14 -1.35 -19.58 -8.35
N LEU A 15 -1.77 -18.52 -7.64
CA LEU A 15 -1.69 -17.14 -8.13
C LEU A 15 -0.27 -16.56 -7.98
N ALA A 16 0.48 -17.00 -6.97
CA ALA A 16 1.84 -16.54 -6.70
C ALA A 16 2.90 -17.21 -7.61
N ASN A 17 2.62 -18.40 -8.13
CA ASN A 17 3.55 -19.24 -8.91
C ASN A 17 2.90 -19.74 -10.22
N ASP A 18 2.26 -18.89 -11.02
CA ASP A 18 1.81 -19.29 -12.35
C ASP A 18 3.02 -19.47 -13.29
N PRO A 19 3.44 -20.72 -13.62
CA PRO A 19 4.59 -20.98 -14.49
C PRO A 19 4.33 -20.57 -15.96
N ARG A 20 3.14 -20.03 -16.28
CA ARG A 20 2.75 -19.63 -17.64
C ARG A 20 3.11 -18.19 -17.97
N ARG A 21 3.65 -17.39 -17.05
CA ARG A 21 4.30 -16.11 -17.37
C ARG A 21 5.67 -16.38 -18.02
N LYS A 22 5.69 -16.79 -19.27
CA LYS A 22 6.89 -16.79 -20.09
C LYS A 22 7.25 -15.35 -20.40
N SER A 23 8.53 -14.99 -20.26
CA SER A 23 9.10 -13.79 -20.86
C SER A 23 8.92 -13.89 -22.38
N ALA A 24 8.74 -12.78 -23.06
CA ALA A 24 8.59 -12.72 -24.51
C ALA A 24 9.80 -13.34 -25.27
N ASP A 25 10.92 -13.54 -24.59
CA ASP A 25 12.22 -13.95 -25.17
C ASP A 25 12.62 -15.41 -24.88
N GLY A 26 11.73 -16.24 -24.35
CA GLY A 26 12.03 -17.69 -24.16
C GLY A 26 13.03 -18.01 -23.05
N GLU A 27 13.52 -17.05 -22.28
CA GLU A 27 14.37 -17.28 -21.10
C GLU A 27 13.58 -17.94 -19.97
N ALA A 28 14.27 -18.75 -19.16
CA ALA A 28 13.71 -19.31 -17.94
C ALA A 28 13.18 -18.17 -17.05
N PRO A 29 11.98 -18.30 -16.45
CA PRO A 29 11.39 -17.24 -15.67
C PRO A 29 12.35 -16.86 -14.53
N ARG A 30 12.77 -15.60 -14.50
CA ARG A 30 13.63 -15.10 -13.42
C ARG A 30 12.92 -15.25 -12.08
N PRO A 31 13.62 -15.69 -11.02
CA PRO A 31 13.00 -15.84 -9.70
C PRO A 31 12.37 -14.51 -9.25
N ARG A 32 11.15 -14.55 -8.70
CA ARG A 32 10.42 -13.36 -8.25
C ARG A 32 11.20 -12.55 -7.21
N HIS A 33 11.97 -13.23 -6.37
CA HIS A 33 12.76 -12.68 -5.27
C HIS A 33 14.15 -13.30 -5.25
N PRO A 34 15.05 -12.89 -6.14
CA PRO A 34 16.39 -13.48 -6.20
C PRO A 34 17.17 -13.33 -4.88
N GLU A 35 17.00 -12.22 -4.17
CA GLU A 35 17.62 -11.94 -2.88
C GLU A 35 17.11 -12.83 -1.73
N LYS A 36 15.92 -13.44 -1.88
CA LYS A 36 15.33 -14.35 -0.90
C LYS A 36 15.63 -15.83 -1.21
N ALA A 37 16.13 -16.14 -2.40
CA ALA A 37 16.35 -17.52 -2.84
C ALA A 37 17.20 -18.35 -1.87
N HIS A 38 18.22 -17.72 -1.29
CA HIS A 38 19.17 -18.38 -0.36
C HIS A 38 18.75 -18.29 1.12
N ARG A 39 17.61 -17.62 1.44
CA ARG A 39 17.12 -17.59 2.81
C ARG A 39 16.59 -18.97 3.22
N PRO A 40 16.78 -19.36 4.50
CA PRO A 40 16.16 -20.59 5.02
C PRO A 40 14.63 -20.45 4.97
N ASP A 41 13.95 -21.58 4.76
CA ASP A 41 12.49 -21.63 4.83
C ASP A 41 12.03 -21.37 6.25
N GLN A 42 11.06 -20.45 6.38
CA GLN A 42 10.38 -20.14 7.62
C GLN A 42 9.02 -20.84 7.67
N PRO A 43 8.60 -21.38 8.81
CA PRO A 43 7.26 -21.98 8.93
C PRO A 43 6.18 -20.91 8.68
N ILE A 44 5.14 -21.29 7.94
CA ILE A 44 3.93 -20.47 7.82
C ILE A 44 2.98 -20.90 8.91
N LEU A 45 2.71 -20.01 9.86
CA LEU A 45 1.77 -20.26 10.95
C LEU A 45 0.34 -20.34 10.42
N ARG A 46 -0.47 -21.24 11.00
CA ARG A 46 -1.89 -21.30 10.71
C ARG A 46 -2.55 -19.99 11.14
N LYS A 47 -3.31 -19.38 10.23
CA LYS A 47 -4.09 -18.17 10.53
C LYS A 47 -5.18 -18.50 11.54
N PRO A 48 -5.38 -17.66 12.57
CA PRO A 48 -6.47 -17.80 13.51
C PRO A 48 -7.83 -17.54 12.85
N ASP A 49 -8.91 -17.96 13.51
CA ASP A 49 -10.27 -17.95 12.94
C ASP A 49 -10.82 -16.54 12.66
N TRP A 50 -10.29 -15.50 13.29
CA TRP A 50 -10.68 -14.11 13.02
C TRP A 50 -10.06 -13.51 11.76
N ILE A 51 -9.08 -14.19 11.12
CA ILE A 51 -8.51 -13.78 9.84
C ILE A 51 -9.22 -14.55 8.72
N ARG A 52 -10.35 -14.03 8.28
CA ARG A 52 -11.14 -14.60 7.18
C ARG A 52 -11.23 -13.63 6.02
N VAL A 53 -11.03 -14.11 4.81
CA VAL A 53 -11.09 -13.34 3.58
C VAL A 53 -12.24 -13.83 2.69
N LYS A 54 -12.84 -12.92 1.93
CA LYS A 54 -13.82 -13.25 0.91
C LYS A 54 -13.09 -13.78 -0.34
N ALA A 55 -13.51 -14.95 -0.80
CA ALA A 55 -12.95 -15.50 -2.04
C ALA A 55 -13.34 -14.62 -3.24
N PRO A 56 -12.41 -14.32 -4.19
CA PRO A 56 -12.73 -13.62 -5.41
C PRO A 56 -13.60 -14.52 -6.31
N GLY A 57 -14.66 -14.00 -6.89
CA GLY A 57 -15.55 -14.83 -7.75
C GLY A 57 -16.84 -14.14 -8.20
N SER A 58 -17.05 -12.87 -7.86
CA SER A 58 -18.22 -12.14 -8.33
C SER A 58 -18.09 -11.68 -9.79
N PRO A 59 -19.20 -11.45 -10.53
CA PRO A 59 -19.17 -10.85 -11.87
C PRO A 59 -18.45 -9.49 -11.91
N LEU A 60 -18.64 -8.64 -10.90
CA LEU A 60 -17.99 -7.33 -10.78
C LEU A 60 -16.47 -7.46 -10.59
N TYR A 61 -16.01 -8.48 -9.85
CA TYR A 61 -14.59 -8.82 -9.79
C TYR A 61 -14.01 -9.14 -11.17
N ALA A 62 -14.73 -9.96 -11.96
CA ALA A 62 -14.30 -10.35 -13.29
C ALA A 62 -14.25 -9.14 -14.25
N GLU A 63 -15.24 -8.24 -14.18
CA GLU A 63 -15.28 -6.98 -14.94
C GLU A 63 -14.08 -6.09 -14.61
N THR A 64 -13.83 -5.83 -13.32
CA THR A 64 -12.68 -5.04 -12.88
C THR A 64 -11.36 -5.65 -13.38
N ARG A 65 -11.22 -6.97 -13.27
CA ARG A 65 -10.03 -7.68 -13.76
C ARG A 65 -9.86 -7.57 -15.27
N ALA A 66 -10.94 -7.59 -16.02
CA ALA A 66 -10.91 -7.45 -17.48
C ALA A 66 -10.38 -6.06 -17.89
N ILE A 67 -10.86 -4.98 -17.25
CA ILE A 67 -10.41 -3.62 -17.50
C ILE A 67 -8.92 -3.45 -17.19
N VAL A 68 -8.47 -3.93 -16.01
CA VAL A 68 -7.05 -3.90 -15.64
C VAL A 68 -6.18 -4.58 -16.69
N LYS A 69 -6.59 -5.75 -17.20
CA LYS A 69 -5.85 -6.48 -18.23
C LYS A 69 -5.89 -5.80 -19.60
N GLU A 70 -7.04 -5.26 -20.00
CA GLU A 70 -7.22 -4.55 -21.27
C GLU A 70 -6.24 -3.39 -21.38
N HIS A 71 -6.08 -2.62 -20.31
CA HIS A 71 -5.15 -1.49 -20.24
C HIS A 71 -3.70 -1.89 -19.90
N LYS A 72 -3.39 -3.19 -19.79
CA LYS A 72 -2.06 -3.73 -19.42
C LYS A 72 -1.50 -3.17 -18.13
N LEU A 73 -2.37 -2.82 -17.17
CA LEU A 73 -2.00 -2.21 -15.90
C LEU A 73 -1.57 -3.26 -14.88
N VAL A 74 -0.66 -2.84 -14.03
CA VAL A 74 -0.21 -3.60 -12.85
C VAL A 74 -1.00 -3.12 -11.63
N THR A 75 -1.40 -4.05 -10.76
CA THR A 75 -2.05 -3.72 -9.49
C THR A 75 -1.29 -4.31 -8.32
N VAL A 76 -1.15 -3.52 -7.26
CA VAL A 76 -0.58 -4.05 -6.00
C VAL A 76 -1.48 -5.14 -5.39
N CYS A 77 -2.76 -5.15 -5.75
CA CYS A 77 -3.71 -6.17 -5.29
C CYS A 77 -3.29 -7.57 -5.76
N GLU A 78 -2.86 -7.70 -7.03
CA GLU A 78 -2.37 -8.96 -7.59
C GLU A 78 -0.91 -9.21 -7.16
N GLU A 79 -0.03 -8.21 -7.30
CA GLU A 79 1.41 -8.38 -7.08
C GLU A 79 1.75 -8.67 -5.61
N ALA A 80 1.09 -8.00 -4.67
CA ALA A 80 1.28 -8.25 -3.24
C ALA A 80 0.49 -9.47 -2.72
N GLY A 81 -0.38 -10.08 -3.52
CA GLY A 81 -1.28 -11.14 -3.07
C GLY A 81 -2.24 -10.63 -1.97
N CYS A 82 -2.89 -9.50 -2.23
CA CYS A 82 -3.73 -8.82 -1.24
C CYS A 82 -4.92 -9.70 -0.81
N PRO A 83 -5.14 -9.92 0.51
CA PRO A 83 -6.26 -10.74 0.99
C PRO A 83 -7.63 -10.12 0.67
N ASN A 84 -7.70 -8.82 0.44
CA ASN A 84 -8.95 -8.08 0.23
C ASN A 84 -9.34 -7.95 -1.25
N ILE A 85 -8.57 -8.50 -2.18
CA ILE A 85 -8.78 -8.33 -3.63
C ILE A 85 -10.21 -8.68 -4.06
N GLY A 86 -10.79 -9.74 -3.49
CA GLY A 86 -12.16 -10.17 -3.82
C GLY A 86 -13.21 -9.13 -3.46
N GLU A 87 -13.09 -8.52 -2.28
CA GLU A 87 -14.01 -7.48 -1.81
C GLU A 87 -13.79 -6.15 -2.55
N CYS A 88 -12.52 -5.70 -2.65
CA CYS A 88 -12.19 -4.43 -3.28
C CYS A 88 -12.62 -4.39 -4.74
N TRP A 89 -12.32 -5.43 -5.52
CA TRP A 89 -12.64 -5.45 -6.94
C TRP A 89 -14.13 -5.67 -7.22
N GLU A 90 -14.87 -6.32 -6.31
CA GLU A 90 -16.32 -6.34 -6.36
C GLU A 90 -16.94 -4.94 -6.22
N LYS A 91 -16.29 -4.06 -5.46
CA LYS A 91 -16.66 -2.64 -5.31
C LYS A 91 -16.00 -1.73 -6.37
N LYS A 92 -15.36 -2.29 -7.39
CA LYS A 92 -14.57 -1.59 -8.42
C LYS A 92 -13.38 -0.78 -7.85
N HIS A 93 -12.92 -1.09 -6.64
CA HIS A 93 -11.76 -0.44 -6.02
C HIS A 93 -10.49 -1.21 -6.39
N ALA A 94 -9.69 -0.71 -7.31
CA ALA A 94 -8.36 -1.21 -7.63
C ALA A 94 -7.29 -0.21 -7.19
N THR A 95 -6.15 -0.71 -6.73
CA THR A 95 -4.97 0.11 -6.46
C THR A 95 -3.97 -0.13 -7.58
N PHE A 96 -3.81 0.87 -8.44
CA PHE A 96 -2.89 0.77 -9.56
C PHE A 96 -1.45 0.93 -9.08
N MET A 97 -0.57 0.09 -9.59
CA MET A 97 0.86 0.13 -9.30
C MET A 97 1.59 0.56 -10.57
N ILE A 98 2.12 1.78 -10.56
CA ILE A 98 2.82 2.38 -11.70
C ILE A 98 4.32 2.08 -11.68
N MET A 99 4.99 2.34 -12.82
CA MET A 99 6.42 2.14 -13.04
C MET A 99 6.83 0.66 -13.10
N GLY A 100 5.90 -0.20 -13.50
CA GLY A 100 6.13 -1.63 -13.69
C GLY A 100 5.88 -2.50 -12.45
N ASP A 101 6.31 -3.77 -12.52
CA ASP A 101 6.08 -4.80 -11.51
C ASP A 101 7.33 -5.19 -10.71
N THR A 102 8.47 -4.56 -10.98
CA THR A 102 9.77 -4.92 -10.41
C THR A 102 10.33 -3.77 -9.57
N CYS A 103 10.56 -4.03 -8.29
CA CYS A 103 11.03 -3.07 -7.29
C CYS A 103 12.56 -3.16 -7.13
N THR A 104 13.23 -2.02 -7.00
CA THR A 104 14.68 -1.96 -6.72
C THR A 104 15.03 -2.34 -5.28
N ARG A 105 14.04 -2.41 -4.37
CA ARG A 105 14.27 -2.69 -2.94
C ARG A 105 13.71 -4.04 -2.50
N ALA A 106 14.46 -4.69 -1.61
CA ALA A 106 14.23 -6.05 -1.13
C ALA A 106 13.61 -6.10 0.27
N CYS A 107 12.45 -5.49 0.47
CA CYS A 107 11.73 -5.54 1.75
C CYS A 107 11.35 -6.98 2.11
N ALA A 108 11.68 -7.42 3.34
CA ALA A 108 11.52 -8.82 3.73
C ALA A 108 10.07 -9.29 3.82
N PHE A 109 9.13 -8.37 3.99
CA PHE A 109 7.69 -8.64 4.10
C PHE A 109 6.94 -8.58 2.76
N CYS A 110 7.56 -7.96 1.72
CA CYS A 110 6.86 -7.60 0.48
C CYS A 110 6.92 -8.73 -0.55
N ASN A 111 5.79 -8.98 -1.20
CA ASN A 111 5.66 -10.00 -2.25
C ASN A 111 5.81 -9.43 -3.67
N VAL A 112 5.98 -8.12 -3.83
CA VAL A 112 6.25 -7.51 -5.14
C VAL A 112 7.62 -7.98 -5.64
N ARG A 113 7.72 -8.30 -6.93
CA ARG A 113 8.97 -8.75 -7.57
C ARG A 113 10.12 -7.78 -7.29
N THR A 114 11.32 -8.30 -7.13
CA THR A 114 12.53 -7.50 -6.89
C THR A 114 13.57 -7.74 -7.99
N GLY A 115 14.34 -6.72 -8.30
CA GLY A 115 15.40 -6.79 -9.33
C GLY A 115 15.66 -5.47 -10.02
N LEU A 116 16.18 -5.54 -11.23
CA LEU A 116 16.37 -4.39 -12.11
C LEU A 116 15.05 -4.17 -12.90
N PRO A 117 14.38 -3.02 -12.71
CA PRO A 117 13.15 -2.71 -13.44
C PRO A 117 13.42 -2.44 -14.93
N GLU A 118 12.40 -2.63 -15.74
CA GLU A 118 12.41 -2.20 -17.14
C GLU A 118 12.33 -0.67 -17.26
N ALA A 119 12.58 -0.15 -18.48
CA ALA A 119 12.37 1.26 -18.78
C ALA A 119 10.92 1.69 -18.51
N LEU A 120 10.72 2.95 -18.13
CA LEU A 120 9.39 3.50 -17.94
C LEU A 120 8.59 3.49 -19.24
N ASP A 121 7.35 3.02 -19.17
CA ASP A 121 6.38 3.24 -20.24
C ASP A 121 5.87 4.69 -20.15
N ALA A 122 6.22 5.50 -21.16
CA ALA A 122 5.81 6.90 -21.21
C ALA A 122 4.29 7.08 -21.36
N SER A 123 3.56 6.06 -21.81
CA SER A 123 2.09 6.07 -21.97
C SER A 123 1.32 5.48 -20.78
N GLU A 124 2.02 4.95 -19.76
CA GLU A 124 1.38 4.39 -18.56
C GLU A 124 0.45 5.40 -17.85
N PRO A 125 0.80 6.69 -17.68
CA PRO A 125 -0.07 7.67 -17.04
C PRO A 125 -1.42 7.83 -17.76
N GLU A 126 -1.43 7.85 -19.08
CA GLU A 126 -2.63 7.92 -19.90
C GLU A 126 -3.47 6.63 -19.79
N HIS A 127 -2.83 5.46 -19.82
CA HIS A 127 -3.53 4.18 -19.66
C HIS A 127 -4.20 4.06 -18.27
N VAL A 128 -3.53 4.55 -17.22
CA VAL A 128 -4.10 4.60 -15.88
C VAL A 128 -5.30 5.53 -15.83
N ALA A 129 -5.19 6.73 -16.42
CA ALA A 129 -6.28 7.71 -16.45
C ALA A 129 -7.50 7.19 -17.22
N ASP A 130 -7.29 6.50 -18.36
CA ASP A 130 -8.34 5.86 -19.13
C ASP A 130 -9.05 4.75 -18.33
N ALA A 131 -8.31 3.93 -17.61
CA ALA A 131 -8.88 2.89 -16.76
C ALA A 131 -9.71 3.48 -15.60
N VAL A 132 -9.21 4.54 -14.96
CA VAL A 132 -9.94 5.28 -13.91
C VAL A 132 -11.27 5.82 -14.44
N ALA A 133 -11.26 6.42 -15.63
CA ALA A 133 -12.44 6.95 -16.29
C ALA A 133 -13.44 5.83 -16.66
N LYS A 134 -12.97 4.72 -17.24
CA LYS A 134 -13.81 3.57 -17.59
C LYS A 134 -14.46 2.91 -16.38
N LEU A 135 -13.71 2.79 -15.28
CA LEU A 135 -14.23 2.25 -14.02
C LEU A 135 -15.21 3.21 -13.33
N GLY A 136 -15.20 4.50 -13.68
CA GLY A 136 -16.04 5.53 -13.07
C GLY A 136 -15.71 5.77 -11.60
N LEU A 137 -14.40 5.72 -11.23
CA LEU A 137 -13.98 5.81 -9.85
C LEU A 137 -14.21 7.20 -9.27
N SER A 138 -14.84 7.28 -8.10
CA SER A 138 -14.94 8.52 -7.31
C SER A 138 -13.67 8.79 -6.50
N HIS A 139 -12.89 7.74 -6.22
CA HIS A 139 -11.61 7.80 -5.52
C HIS A 139 -10.67 6.73 -6.09
N VAL A 140 -9.42 7.08 -6.32
CA VAL A 140 -8.40 6.16 -6.84
C VAL A 140 -7.16 6.19 -5.96
N VAL A 141 -6.54 5.03 -5.78
CA VAL A 141 -5.24 4.91 -5.11
C VAL A 141 -4.19 4.50 -6.15
N ILE A 142 -3.15 5.32 -6.26
CA ILE A 142 -1.99 5.08 -7.11
C ILE A 142 -0.80 4.77 -6.22
N THR A 143 -0.14 3.65 -6.43
CA THR A 143 1.12 3.31 -5.78
C THR A 143 2.18 2.98 -6.81
N SER A 144 3.39 2.69 -6.37
CA SER A 144 4.48 2.29 -7.26
C SER A 144 5.39 1.25 -6.61
N VAL A 145 6.25 0.66 -7.43
CA VAL A 145 7.50 0.06 -6.98
C VAL A 145 8.50 1.14 -6.58
N ASP A 146 9.53 0.82 -5.78
CA ASP A 146 10.68 1.72 -5.63
C ASP A 146 11.50 1.71 -6.92
N ARG A 147 11.87 2.90 -7.39
CA ARG A 147 12.68 3.16 -8.60
C ARG A 147 13.92 3.97 -8.23
N ASP A 148 14.74 3.38 -7.36
CA ASP A 148 16.01 4.01 -6.94
C ASP A 148 17.01 4.22 -8.10
N ASP A 149 16.78 3.52 -9.22
CA ASP A 149 17.50 3.63 -10.49
C ASP A 149 17.20 4.95 -11.25
N LEU A 150 16.02 5.56 -11.04
CA LEU A 150 15.67 6.82 -11.71
C LEU A 150 16.23 8.04 -10.98
N ALA A 151 16.59 9.07 -11.70
CA ALA A 151 17.20 10.28 -11.15
C ALA A 151 16.32 10.99 -10.12
N ASP A 152 15.01 10.96 -10.29
CA ASP A 152 13.99 11.57 -9.40
C ASP A 152 13.20 10.54 -8.59
N GLY A 153 13.59 9.27 -8.62
CA GLY A 153 12.87 8.20 -7.94
C GLY A 153 11.45 7.94 -8.47
N GLY A 154 11.12 8.44 -9.67
CA GLY A 154 9.80 8.33 -10.30
C GLY A 154 8.83 9.45 -9.96
N ALA A 155 9.29 10.54 -9.34
CA ALA A 155 8.44 11.66 -8.91
C ALA A 155 7.66 12.31 -10.07
N LYS A 156 8.34 12.55 -11.22
CA LYS A 156 7.69 13.10 -12.42
C LYS A 156 6.61 12.16 -12.98
N HIS A 157 6.82 10.86 -12.88
CA HIS A 157 5.86 9.88 -13.36
C HIS A 157 4.59 9.87 -12.49
N PHE A 158 4.72 10.00 -11.16
CA PHE A 158 3.60 10.24 -10.25
C PHE A 158 2.85 11.52 -10.61
N ALA A 159 3.56 12.64 -10.78
CA ALA A 159 2.95 13.92 -11.10
C ALA A 159 2.14 13.86 -12.40
N ARG A 160 2.72 13.30 -13.46
CA ARG A 160 2.03 13.10 -14.73
C ARG A 160 0.80 12.20 -14.62
N THR A 161 0.88 11.12 -13.83
CA THR A 161 -0.27 10.24 -13.58
C THR A 161 -1.41 10.99 -12.90
N ILE A 162 -1.11 11.83 -11.91
CA ILE A 162 -2.10 12.69 -11.24
C ILE A 162 -2.73 13.68 -12.23
N GLU A 163 -1.93 14.33 -13.05
CA GLU A 163 -2.37 15.31 -14.04
C GLU A 163 -3.31 14.68 -15.08
N GLU A 164 -2.95 13.50 -15.63
CA GLU A 164 -3.77 12.78 -16.60
C GLU A 164 -5.10 12.30 -16.00
N ILE A 165 -5.10 11.79 -14.77
CA ILE A 165 -6.33 11.42 -14.08
C ILE A 165 -7.23 12.65 -13.89
N ARG A 166 -6.68 13.79 -13.46
CA ARG A 166 -7.46 15.03 -13.30
C ARG A 166 -8.01 15.55 -14.62
N ARG A 167 -7.27 15.40 -15.72
CA ARG A 167 -7.71 15.79 -17.05
C ARG A 167 -8.93 14.99 -17.52
N LEU A 168 -8.93 13.66 -17.34
CA LEU A 168 -10.02 12.77 -17.81
C LEU A 168 -11.15 12.64 -16.79
N SER A 169 -10.83 12.69 -15.51
CA SER A 169 -11.76 12.44 -14.41
C SER A 169 -11.65 13.53 -13.32
N PRO A 170 -12.02 14.78 -13.61
CA PRO A 170 -11.75 15.93 -12.72
C PRO A 170 -12.45 15.86 -11.35
N LYS A 171 -13.44 14.99 -11.20
CA LYS A 171 -14.18 14.77 -9.93
C LYS A 171 -13.58 13.63 -9.09
N THR A 172 -12.71 12.82 -9.68
CA THR A 172 -12.05 11.72 -8.96
C THR A 172 -11.03 12.26 -7.98
N THR A 173 -11.13 11.85 -6.73
CA THR A 173 -10.12 12.17 -5.71
C THR A 173 -8.97 11.16 -5.79
N ILE A 174 -7.74 11.65 -5.57
CA ILE A 174 -6.52 10.89 -5.83
C ILE A 174 -5.73 10.73 -4.54
N GLU A 175 -5.58 9.50 -4.08
CA GLU A 175 -4.61 9.11 -3.06
C GLU A 175 -3.38 8.53 -3.76
N ILE A 176 -2.19 8.95 -3.34
CA ILE A 176 -0.94 8.32 -3.77
C ILE A 176 -0.28 7.63 -2.58
N LEU A 177 0.27 6.44 -2.80
CA LEU A 177 1.13 5.73 -1.85
C LEU A 177 2.54 5.68 -2.43
N THR A 178 3.41 6.54 -1.93
CA THR A 178 4.73 6.77 -2.50
C THR A 178 5.84 6.00 -1.80
N PRO A 179 6.98 5.72 -2.49
CA PRO A 179 8.26 5.41 -1.85
C PRO A 179 8.80 6.65 -1.11
N ASP A 180 9.98 6.51 -0.49
CA ASP A 180 10.69 7.63 0.13
C ASP A 180 11.60 8.41 -0.84
N PHE A 181 11.49 8.12 -2.14
CA PHE A 181 12.27 8.67 -3.25
C PHE A 181 13.79 8.64 -3.02
N LEU A 182 14.30 7.82 -2.12
CA LEU A 182 15.72 7.73 -1.73
C LEU A 182 16.35 9.10 -1.39
N ARG A 183 15.57 10.05 -0.88
CA ARG A 183 15.98 11.43 -0.55
C ARG A 183 16.49 12.23 -1.75
N LYS A 184 16.04 11.91 -2.97
CA LYS A 184 16.41 12.65 -4.18
C LYS A 184 15.85 14.06 -4.11
N GLU A 185 16.72 15.03 -4.38
CA GLU A 185 16.39 16.45 -4.28
C GLU A 185 15.26 16.84 -5.24
N GLY A 186 14.30 17.61 -4.76
CA GLY A 186 13.15 18.09 -5.54
C GLY A 186 12.07 17.03 -5.82
N ALA A 187 12.31 15.74 -5.54
CA ALA A 187 11.36 14.67 -5.86
C ALA A 187 10.03 14.85 -5.12
N LEU A 188 10.07 15.14 -3.83
CA LEU A 188 8.86 15.35 -3.03
C LEU A 188 8.10 16.59 -3.49
N GLU A 189 8.81 17.69 -3.75
CA GLU A 189 8.26 18.96 -4.22
C GLU A 189 7.50 18.79 -5.54
N ILE A 190 8.02 18.00 -6.48
CA ILE A 190 7.35 17.68 -7.75
C ILE A 190 6.01 16.99 -7.50
N VAL A 191 5.98 16.00 -6.64
CA VAL A 191 4.76 15.23 -6.37
C VAL A 191 3.72 16.06 -5.59
N VAL A 192 4.16 16.85 -4.61
CA VAL A 192 3.28 17.74 -3.84
C VAL A 192 2.69 18.83 -4.73
N ALA A 193 3.48 19.38 -5.68
CA ALA A 193 3.00 20.37 -6.64
C ALA A 193 1.89 19.84 -7.55
N ALA A 194 1.84 18.53 -7.84
CA ALA A 194 0.74 17.88 -8.57
C ALA A 194 -0.56 17.77 -7.73
N ARG A 195 -0.50 18.11 -6.43
CA ARG A 195 -1.63 18.22 -5.50
C ARG A 195 -2.52 16.98 -5.43
N PRO A 196 -2.01 15.81 -4.99
CA PRO A 196 -2.87 14.70 -4.62
C PRO A 196 -3.80 15.11 -3.46
N ASP A 197 -4.96 14.47 -3.35
CA ASP A 197 -5.89 14.72 -2.23
C ASP A 197 -5.37 14.08 -0.93
N VAL A 198 -4.70 12.93 -1.05
CA VAL A 198 -4.05 12.22 0.06
C VAL A 198 -2.64 11.81 -0.34
N PHE A 199 -1.66 12.22 0.45
CA PHE A 199 -0.28 11.75 0.34
C PHE A 199 -0.04 10.67 1.40
N ASN A 200 0.15 9.44 0.96
CA ASN A 200 0.40 8.29 1.82
C ASN A 200 1.85 7.82 1.65
N HIS A 201 2.53 7.60 2.78
CA HIS A 201 3.81 6.91 2.84
C HIS A 201 3.84 6.00 4.07
N ASN A 202 3.93 4.70 3.85
CA ASN A 202 3.91 3.73 4.93
C ASN A 202 5.25 3.64 5.66
N LEU A 203 5.22 3.67 6.99
CA LEU A 203 6.37 3.29 7.81
C LEU A 203 6.59 1.77 7.83
N GLU A 204 5.54 0.99 7.62
CA GLU A 204 5.48 -0.47 7.59
C GLU A 204 5.77 -1.14 8.94
N THR A 205 6.74 -0.68 9.73
CA THR A 205 7.10 -1.27 11.03
C THR A 205 7.81 -0.25 11.93
N VAL A 206 8.12 -0.65 13.16
CA VAL A 206 8.82 0.15 14.17
C VAL A 206 10.34 0.21 13.90
N PRO A 207 11.06 1.21 14.45
CA PRO A 207 12.49 1.42 14.21
C PRO A 207 13.37 0.18 14.42
N SER A 208 13.14 -0.58 15.49
CA SER A 208 13.93 -1.77 15.85
C SER A 208 13.86 -2.88 14.78
N ASN A 209 12.81 -2.91 13.97
CA ASN A 209 12.60 -3.88 12.91
C ASN A 209 13.14 -3.45 11.54
N TYR A 210 13.47 -2.15 11.34
CA TYR A 210 13.78 -1.62 10.00
C TYR A 210 14.88 -2.41 9.29
N LEU A 211 15.98 -2.69 9.99
CA LEU A 211 17.12 -3.36 9.38
C LEU A 211 16.78 -4.78 8.87
N ARG A 212 15.90 -5.49 9.59
CA ARG A 212 15.48 -6.87 9.22
C ARG A 212 14.35 -6.90 8.20
N VAL A 213 13.43 -5.93 8.29
CA VAL A 213 12.14 -5.95 7.57
C VAL A 213 12.17 -5.04 6.35
N ARG A 214 12.81 -3.87 6.47
CA ARG A 214 12.85 -2.82 5.43
C ARG A 214 14.25 -2.21 5.30
N PRO A 215 15.28 -2.98 4.94
CA PRO A 215 16.69 -2.56 5.01
C PRO A 215 17.04 -1.37 4.10
N GLY A 216 16.31 -1.19 2.99
CA GLY A 216 16.50 -0.08 2.04
C GLY A 216 15.93 1.26 2.49
N ALA A 217 15.13 1.30 3.58
CA ALA A 217 14.49 2.51 4.07
C ALA A 217 15.11 3.03 5.36
N ARG A 218 14.73 4.25 5.75
CA ARG A 218 15.16 4.89 7.01
C ARG A 218 13.93 5.48 7.70
N TYR A 219 13.71 5.08 8.96
CA TYR A 219 12.53 5.44 9.74
C TYR A 219 12.34 6.96 9.85
N PHE A 220 13.33 7.67 10.35
CA PHE A 220 13.24 9.12 10.53
C PHE A 220 13.16 9.89 9.22
N HIS A 221 13.70 9.34 8.12
CA HIS A 221 13.48 9.93 6.81
C HIS A 221 12.02 9.83 6.38
N SER A 222 11.36 8.69 6.62
CA SER A 222 9.93 8.49 6.34
C SER A 222 9.05 9.45 7.16
N ILE A 223 9.37 9.67 8.43
CA ILE A 223 8.69 10.69 9.28
C ILE A 223 8.90 12.09 8.71
N ARG A 224 10.15 12.46 8.39
CA ARG A 224 10.47 13.79 7.84
C ARG A 224 9.82 14.04 6.49
N LEU A 225 9.70 13.02 5.65
CA LEU A 225 9.01 13.10 4.36
C LEU A 225 7.54 13.50 4.55
N LEU A 226 6.80 12.83 5.45
CA LEU A 226 5.41 13.15 5.75
C LEU A 226 5.26 14.56 6.36
N GLN A 227 6.16 14.94 7.27
CA GLN A 227 6.19 16.29 7.83
C GLN A 227 6.41 17.34 6.72
N ARG A 228 7.34 17.08 5.79
CA ARG A 228 7.66 17.99 4.70
C ARG A 228 6.48 18.21 3.75
N VAL A 229 5.62 17.20 3.54
CA VAL A 229 4.36 17.38 2.79
C VAL A 229 3.49 18.46 3.44
N LYS A 230 3.33 18.41 4.76
CA LYS A 230 2.54 19.42 5.52
C LYS A 230 3.14 20.81 5.48
N GLU A 231 4.47 20.90 5.45
CA GLU A 231 5.17 22.19 5.31
C GLU A 231 4.97 22.78 3.91
N LEU A 232 4.92 21.95 2.86
CA LEU A 232 4.75 22.39 1.48
C LEU A 232 3.29 22.72 1.15
N ASP A 233 2.36 21.87 1.55
CA ASP A 233 0.91 22.09 1.39
C ASP A 233 0.12 21.47 2.55
N PRO A 234 -0.29 22.26 3.56
CA PRO A 234 -1.05 21.76 4.71
C PRO A 234 -2.47 21.30 4.36
N THR A 235 -2.96 21.59 3.16
CA THR A 235 -4.29 21.18 2.71
C THR A 235 -4.35 19.72 2.30
N ILE A 236 -3.22 19.13 1.86
CA ILE A 236 -3.10 17.71 1.53
C ILE A 236 -3.26 16.88 2.81
N PHE A 237 -4.12 15.86 2.77
CA PHE A 237 -4.17 14.89 3.86
C PHE A 237 -2.95 13.99 3.82
N THR A 238 -2.31 13.79 4.97
CA THR A 238 -1.20 12.85 5.12
C THR A 238 -1.66 11.56 5.78
N LYS A 239 -1.14 10.44 5.27
CA LYS A 239 -1.50 9.10 5.71
C LYS A 239 -0.25 8.25 5.87
N SER A 240 -0.29 7.35 6.84
CA SER A 240 0.73 6.32 6.99
C SER A 240 0.12 4.98 7.40
N GLY A 241 0.86 3.90 7.18
CA GLY A 241 0.43 2.57 7.54
C GLY A 241 1.55 1.74 8.15
N ILE A 242 1.16 0.85 9.06
CA ILE A 242 2.05 -0.15 9.65
C ILE A 242 1.41 -1.54 9.59
N ARG A 243 2.29 -2.53 9.63
CA ARG A 243 1.95 -3.94 9.79
C ARG A 243 2.45 -4.41 11.14
N VAL A 244 1.56 -5.00 11.93
CA VAL A 244 1.88 -5.60 13.22
C VAL A 244 2.01 -7.11 13.11
N GLY A 245 2.71 -7.72 14.05
CA GLY A 245 3.05 -9.15 14.03
C GLY A 245 4.40 -9.47 13.37
N LEU A 246 5.27 -8.44 13.21
CA LEU A 246 6.64 -8.55 12.69
C LEU A 246 7.69 -8.65 13.81
N GLY A 247 7.26 -8.68 15.10
CA GLY A 247 8.13 -8.77 16.27
C GLY A 247 8.35 -7.44 17.00
N GLU A 248 7.53 -6.45 16.71
CA GLU A 248 7.47 -5.18 17.46
C GLU A 248 6.86 -5.39 18.85
N ARG A 249 7.27 -4.55 19.81
CA ARG A 249 6.62 -4.44 21.11
C ARG A 249 5.51 -3.40 21.06
N ARG A 250 4.53 -3.53 21.93
CA ARG A 250 3.40 -2.58 22.01
C ARG A 250 3.87 -1.14 22.21
N GLU A 251 4.82 -0.92 23.11
CA GLU A 251 5.37 0.40 23.42
C GLU A 251 6.01 1.07 22.20
N GLU A 252 6.65 0.27 21.33
CA GLU A 252 7.25 0.78 20.10
C GLU A 252 6.17 1.22 19.09
N VAL A 253 5.04 0.51 19.02
CA VAL A 253 3.88 0.93 18.20
C VAL A 253 3.28 2.23 18.74
N LEU A 254 3.16 2.38 20.05
CA LEU A 254 2.66 3.61 20.68
C LEU A 254 3.61 4.80 20.45
N GLN A 255 4.92 4.59 20.52
CA GLN A 255 5.92 5.62 20.20
C GLN A 255 5.86 6.02 18.71
N LEU A 256 5.71 5.05 17.80
CA LEU A 256 5.54 5.32 16.38
C LEU A 256 4.30 6.21 16.12
N MET A 257 3.22 6.01 16.86
CA MET A 257 2.04 6.88 16.77
C MET A 257 2.37 8.32 17.19
N ASP A 258 3.18 8.52 18.26
CA ASP A 258 3.64 9.83 18.70
C ASP A 258 4.54 10.49 17.64
N ASP A 259 5.46 9.72 17.06
CA ASP A 259 6.35 10.21 16.01
C ASP A 259 5.55 10.66 14.76
N LEU A 260 4.53 9.90 14.35
CA LEU A 260 3.63 10.27 13.25
C LEU A 260 2.81 11.52 13.60
N ARG A 261 2.33 11.66 14.84
CA ARG A 261 1.61 12.86 15.27
C ARG A 261 2.51 14.09 15.33
N SER A 262 3.77 13.94 15.70
CA SER A 262 4.74 15.05 15.65
C SER A 262 5.03 15.53 14.21
N ALA A 263 4.82 14.68 13.22
CA ALA A 263 4.86 15.00 11.79
C ALA A 263 3.49 15.46 11.22
N ASP A 264 2.50 15.68 12.07
CA ASP A 264 1.12 16.08 11.75
C ASP A 264 0.40 15.15 10.77
N VAL A 265 0.64 13.84 10.88
CA VAL A 265 -0.04 12.84 10.05
C VAL A 265 -1.51 12.73 10.45
N ASP A 266 -2.41 12.85 9.47
CA ASP A 266 -3.86 12.87 9.68
C ASP A 266 -4.46 11.48 9.90
N PHE A 267 -4.00 10.46 9.16
CA PHE A 267 -4.63 9.14 9.11
C PHE A 267 -3.60 8.03 9.32
N LEU A 268 -3.93 7.09 10.20
CA LEU A 268 -3.13 5.90 10.46
C LEU A 268 -3.88 4.61 10.14
N THR A 269 -3.25 3.72 9.37
CA THR A 269 -3.75 2.35 9.14
C THR A 269 -2.86 1.33 9.83
N ILE A 270 -3.48 0.37 10.54
CA ILE A 270 -2.77 -0.71 11.25
C ILE A 270 -3.37 -2.04 10.82
N GLY A 271 -2.57 -2.91 10.19
CA GLY A 271 -3.01 -4.22 9.72
C GLY A 271 -2.09 -5.35 10.16
N GLN A 272 -2.62 -6.58 10.21
CA GLN A 272 -1.81 -7.76 10.49
C GLN A 272 -0.87 -8.07 9.32
N TYR A 273 0.40 -8.29 9.60
CA TYR A 273 1.31 -8.91 8.65
C TYR A 273 0.87 -10.35 8.34
N LEU A 274 0.79 -10.68 7.06
CA LEU A 274 0.55 -12.04 6.59
C LEU A 274 1.72 -12.47 5.71
N GLN A 275 2.40 -13.54 6.08
CA GLN A 275 3.59 -14.03 5.40
C GLN A 275 3.23 -14.57 4.00
N PRO A 276 3.79 -14.02 2.91
CA PRO A 276 3.44 -14.46 1.56
C PRO A 276 3.98 -15.85 1.20
N THR A 277 5.24 -16.13 1.51
CA THR A 277 5.88 -17.44 1.28
C THR A 277 6.85 -17.78 2.41
N ARG A 278 7.35 -19.02 2.44
CA ARG A 278 8.35 -19.46 3.43
C ARG A 278 9.66 -18.67 3.40
N LYS A 279 9.95 -17.96 2.32
CA LYS A 279 11.17 -17.16 2.14
C LYS A 279 11.04 -15.73 2.67
N HIS A 280 9.82 -15.30 3.05
CA HIS A 280 9.58 -13.99 3.63
C HIS A 280 9.81 -13.97 5.14
N HIS A 281 9.82 -12.77 5.71
CA HIS A 281 9.88 -12.59 7.17
C HIS A 281 8.76 -13.41 7.83
N PRO A 282 9.02 -14.17 8.91
CA PRO A 282 7.99 -14.96 9.57
C PRO A 282 6.97 -14.06 10.27
N VAL A 283 5.73 -14.52 10.38
CA VAL A 283 4.78 -13.96 11.35
C VAL A 283 5.26 -14.32 12.75
N VAL A 284 5.55 -13.32 13.58
CA VAL A 284 5.99 -13.52 14.97
C VAL A 284 4.78 -13.72 15.89
N SER A 285 3.71 -12.96 15.64
CA SER A 285 2.45 -13.08 16.40
C SER A 285 1.25 -12.69 15.54
N PHE A 286 0.08 -13.23 15.87
CA PHE A 286 -1.20 -12.75 15.38
C PHE A 286 -1.83 -11.87 16.46
N VAL A 287 -1.95 -10.58 16.16
CA VAL A 287 -2.58 -9.58 17.04
C VAL A 287 -4.09 -9.81 17.06
N THR A 288 -4.70 -9.79 18.22
CA THR A 288 -6.13 -10.05 18.38
C THR A 288 -7.00 -8.87 17.95
N PRO A 289 -8.29 -9.08 17.61
CA PRO A 289 -9.22 -7.98 17.31
C PRO A 289 -9.31 -6.95 18.44
N GLU A 290 -9.25 -7.39 19.70
CA GLU A 290 -9.29 -6.55 20.90
C GLU A 290 -8.05 -5.64 20.98
N GLU A 291 -6.87 -6.19 20.67
CA GLU A 291 -5.63 -5.41 20.61
C GLU A 291 -5.67 -4.38 19.47
N PHE A 292 -6.20 -4.74 18.28
CA PHE A 292 -6.44 -3.78 17.20
C PHE A 292 -7.36 -2.65 17.65
N LYS A 293 -8.46 -2.97 18.35
CA LYS A 293 -9.37 -1.96 18.90
C LYS A 293 -8.69 -1.07 19.92
N SER A 294 -7.80 -1.62 20.74
CA SER A 294 -6.97 -0.86 21.67
C SER A 294 -6.04 0.10 20.93
N TYR A 295 -5.36 -0.34 19.87
CA TYR A 295 -4.52 0.55 19.04
C TYR A 295 -5.33 1.67 18.41
N GLU A 296 -6.52 1.38 17.85
CA GLU A 296 -7.42 2.38 17.29
C GLU A 296 -7.78 3.45 18.33
N THR A 297 -8.22 3.02 19.51
CA THR A 297 -8.61 3.93 20.61
C THR A 297 -7.47 4.83 21.03
N VAL A 298 -6.27 4.26 21.25
CA VAL A 298 -5.09 5.03 21.65
C VAL A 298 -4.69 6.02 20.55
N ALA A 299 -4.65 5.60 19.29
CA ALA A 299 -4.29 6.48 18.20
C ALA A 299 -5.29 7.64 18.05
N MET A 300 -6.60 7.38 18.17
CA MET A 300 -7.62 8.45 18.17
C MET A 300 -7.39 9.44 19.32
N THR A 301 -7.05 8.96 20.54
CA THR A 301 -6.72 9.82 21.68
C THR A 301 -5.47 10.68 21.45
N LYS A 302 -4.47 10.15 20.68
CA LYS A 302 -3.28 10.90 20.28
C LYS A 302 -3.56 11.99 19.23
N GLY A 303 -4.79 12.07 18.68
CA GLY A 303 -5.26 13.17 17.83
C GLY A 303 -5.18 12.91 16.32
N PHE A 304 -5.06 11.66 15.88
CA PHE A 304 -5.31 11.35 14.47
C PHE A 304 -6.75 11.71 14.09
N LEU A 305 -6.96 12.20 12.88
CA LEU A 305 -8.31 12.49 12.37
C LEU A 305 -9.10 11.21 12.08
N LEU A 306 -8.38 10.17 11.65
CA LEU A 306 -8.95 8.87 11.35
C LEU A 306 -7.93 7.78 11.67
N VAL A 307 -8.44 6.64 12.13
CA VAL A 307 -7.65 5.42 12.34
C VAL A 307 -8.45 4.23 11.80
N SER A 308 -7.80 3.36 11.04
CA SER A 308 -8.33 2.07 10.62
C SER A 308 -7.40 0.97 11.13
N ALA A 309 -7.86 0.18 12.08
CA ALA A 309 -7.06 -0.84 12.75
C ALA A 309 -7.83 -2.15 12.86
N THR A 310 -7.58 -3.08 11.93
CA THR A 310 -8.14 -4.43 11.92
C THR A 310 -7.14 -5.42 11.33
N PRO A 311 -7.29 -6.73 11.56
CA PRO A 311 -6.38 -7.72 10.98
C PRO A 311 -6.23 -7.64 9.46
N LEU A 312 -7.28 -7.28 8.75
CA LEU A 312 -7.28 -7.18 7.29
C LEU A 312 -7.08 -5.76 6.74
N THR A 313 -6.92 -4.75 7.60
CA THR A 313 -6.63 -3.38 7.15
C THR A 313 -5.38 -3.36 6.27
N ARG A 314 -5.47 -2.64 5.16
CA ARG A 314 -4.38 -2.30 4.24
C ARG A 314 -4.49 -0.82 3.88
N SER A 315 -3.39 -0.21 3.45
CA SER A 315 -3.35 1.24 3.17
C SER A 315 -4.43 1.71 2.20
N SER A 316 -4.81 0.89 1.22
CA SER A 316 -5.83 1.23 0.22
C SER A 316 -7.19 0.55 0.46
N HIS A 317 -7.35 -0.21 1.55
CA HIS A 317 -8.62 -0.86 1.87
C HIS A 317 -9.63 0.19 2.32
N HIS A 318 -10.79 0.26 1.68
CA HIS A 318 -11.84 1.26 1.90
C HIS A 318 -11.40 2.74 1.74
N ALA A 319 -10.35 3.01 0.95
CA ALA A 319 -9.74 4.34 0.84
C ALA A 319 -10.73 5.45 0.48
N GLY A 320 -11.71 5.20 -0.40
CA GLY A 320 -12.74 6.18 -0.77
C GLY A 320 -13.69 6.53 0.38
N GLU A 321 -14.14 5.51 1.14
CA GLU A 321 -14.99 5.69 2.33
C GLU A 321 -14.22 6.44 3.42
N ASP A 322 -12.96 6.06 3.65
CA ASP A 322 -12.09 6.69 4.63
C ASP A 322 -11.76 8.14 4.26
N PHE A 323 -11.59 8.46 2.97
CA PHE A 323 -11.38 9.83 2.52
C PHE A 323 -12.60 10.73 2.82
N ALA A 324 -13.82 10.24 2.59
CA ALA A 324 -15.04 10.96 2.95
C ALA A 324 -15.12 11.24 4.46
N ARG A 325 -14.75 10.27 5.30
CA ARG A 325 -14.67 10.41 6.76
C ARG A 325 -13.60 11.43 7.18
N LEU A 326 -12.42 11.39 6.54
CA LEU A 326 -11.34 12.37 6.77
C LEU A 326 -11.80 13.81 6.50
N LYS A 327 -12.46 14.05 5.38
CA LYS A 327 -13.01 15.38 5.04
C LYS A 327 -13.98 15.84 6.10
N ALA A 328 -14.93 14.99 6.51
CA ALA A 328 -15.89 15.31 7.55
C ALA A 328 -15.22 15.63 8.90
N ALA A 329 -14.21 14.83 9.29
CA ALA A 329 -13.47 15.04 10.53
C ALA A 329 -12.69 16.37 10.52
N ARG A 330 -12.08 16.76 9.40
CA ARG A 330 -11.37 18.04 9.26
C ARG A 330 -12.34 19.22 9.40
N LEU A 331 -13.51 19.17 8.74
CA LEU A 331 -14.53 20.20 8.83
C LEU A 331 -15.07 20.37 10.26
N SER A 332 -15.29 19.28 10.98
CA SER A 332 -15.77 19.32 12.37
C SER A 332 -14.73 19.91 13.33
N LYS A 333 -13.42 19.74 13.07
CA LYS A 333 -12.34 20.35 13.85
C LYS A 333 -12.26 21.86 13.66
N THR A 334 -12.41 22.32 12.42
CA THR A 334 -12.34 23.76 12.08
C THR A 334 -13.58 24.54 12.51
N SER A 335 -14.74 23.89 12.68
CA SER A 335 -15.98 24.51 13.14
C SER A 335 -16.16 24.59 14.66
N ARG A 336 -15.26 24.00 15.46
CA ARG A 336 -15.26 24.17 16.92
C ARG A 336 -14.64 25.53 17.26
N PRO A 337 -15.38 26.47 17.91
CA PRO A 337 -14.78 27.70 18.39
C PRO A 337 -13.63 27.35 19.36
N VAL A 338 -12.49 28.04 19.19
CA VAL A 338 -11.40 27.98 20.14
C VAL A 338 -11.95 28.53 21.45
N SER A 339 -12.29 27.62 22.38
CA SER A 339 -12.58 28.05 23.77
C SER A 339 -11.29 28.66 24.32
N ARG A 340 -11.32 29.99 24.45
CA ARG A 340 -10.28 30.78 25.09
C ARG A 340 -10.25 30.47 26.59
#